data_db67d01c6c37088a57df4d151bb070ba
#
_entry.id   db67d01c6c37088a57df4d151bb070ba
#
_cell.length_a   1.000
_cell.length_b   1.000
_cell.length_c   1.000
_cell.angle_alpha   90.00
_cell.angle_beta   90.00
_cell.angle_gamma   90.00
#
_symmetry.space_group_name_H-M   'P 1'
#
loop_
_entity.id
_entity.type
_entity.pdbx_description
1 polymer ?
#
loop_
_entity_poly.entity_id
_entity_poly.type
_entity_poly.pdbx_seq_one_letter_code
_entity_poly.pdbx_strand_id
1 'polypeptide(L)'
;MKTKFGIVGCGFLGNIVADAWKKGLLEDYELVGVTSRTFASAEKTAASVGCAACADVDALLALEPEYIVEAASVEAVRAMAVPVLRRGVNLVVLSIGAFADLAFYEEVKQAAREGGAKVHLASGAIGGFDVLQTVSLMAQAQNLPETAGIETHTGARGFRNTPVWVEHLLTDTEKTTVFTG
;
A
#
# COMPACT_ATOMS: atom_id res chain seq x y z
N MET A 1 4.77 -22.13 13.99
CA MET A 1 3.57 -21.24 14.11
C MET A 1 3.61 -20.32 12.91
N LYS A 2 2.51 -20.10 12.20
CA LYS A 2 2.50 -19.17 11.06
C LYS A 2 2.38 -17.74 11.55
N THR A 3 3.01 -16.81 10.85
CA THR A 3 2.90 -15.37 11.13
C THR A 3 1.51 -14.87 10.73
N LYS A 4 0.77 -14.29 11.65
CA LYS A 4 -0.59 -13.80 11.41
C LYS A 4 -0.57 -12.45 10.68
N PHE A 5 -1.42 -12.30 9.68
CA PHE A 5 -1.60 -11.01 9.03
C PHE A 5 -3.06 -10.70 8.75
N GLY A 6 -3.37 -9.41 8.66
CA GLY A 6 -4.67 -8.90 8.26
C GLY A 6 -4.57 -8.01 7.03
N ILE A 7 -5.69 -7.81 6.32
CA ILE A 7 -5.76 -6.93 5.15
C ILE A 7 -6.75 -5.80 5.42
N VAL A 8 -6.33 -4.57 5.15
CA VAL A 8 -7.18 -3.37 5.12
C VAL A 8 -7.35 -2.94 3.67
N GLY A 9 -8.58 -3.06 3.17
CA GLY A 9 -8.93 -2.77 1.79
C GLY A 9 -9.19 -4.03 0.96
N CYS A 10 -10.47 -4.27 0.64
CA CYS A 10 -10.94 -5.40 -0.16
C CYS A 10 -11.24 -4.99 -1.61
N GLY A 11 -10.42 -4.08 -2.15
CA GLY A 11 -10.41 -3.70 -3.55
C GLY A 11 -9.60 -4.67 -4.42
N PHE A 12 -9.19 -4.22 -5.61
CA PHE A 12 -8.44 -5.05 -6.55
C PHE A 12 -7.16 -5.63 -5.94
N LEU A 13 -6.30 -4.76 -5.36
CA LEU A 13 -5.01 -5.19 -4.79
C LEU A 13 -5.18 -6.06 -3.54
N GLY A 14 -6.10 -5.69 -2.64
CA GLY A 14 -6.35 -6.49 -1.44
C GLY A 14 -6.85 -7.89 -1.78
N ASN A 15 -7.69 -8.03 -2.80
CA ASN A 15 -8.12 -9.35 -3.27
C ASN A 15 -6.97 -10.15 -3.91
N ILE A 16 -6.02 -9.50 -4.61
CA ILE A 16 -4.83 -10.19 -5.11
C ILE A 16 -4.01 -10.79 -3.97
N VAL A 17 -3.80 -10.05 -2.88
CA VAL A 17 -3.07 -10.55 -1.70
C VAL A 17 -3.82 -11.72 -1.04
N ALA A 18 -5.13 -11.56 -0.85
CA ALA A 18 -5.97 -12.61 -0.27
C ALA A 18 -5.97 -13.89 -1.12
N ASP A 19 -6.08 -13.76 -2.44
CA ASP A 19 -6.02 -14.88 -3.39
C ASP A 19 -4.64 -15.54 -3.43
N ALA A 20 -3.56 -14.76 -3.32
CA ALA A 20 -2.19 -15.26 -3.25
C ALA A 20 -2.03 -16.17 -2.02
N TRP A 21 -2.53 -15.73 -0.85
CA TRP A 21 -2.54 -16.55 0.36
C TRP A 21 -3.35 -17.84 0.17
N LYS A 22 -4.59 -17.74 -0.36
CA LYS A 22 -5.46 -18.89 -0.62
C LYS A 22 -4.81 -19.92 -1.55
N LYS A 23 -4.01 -19.45 -2.51
CA LYS A 23 -3.26 -20.31 -3.46
C LYS A 23 -1.98 -20.91 -2.88
N GLY A 24 -1.67 -20.67 -1.60
CA GLY A 24 -0.48 -21.20 -0.94
C GLY A 24 0.82 -20.46 -1.30
N LEU A 25 0.75 -19.26 -1.89
CA LEU A 25 1.95 -18.48 -2.21
C LEU A 25 2.56 -17.78 -0.99
N LEU A 26 1.85 -17.77 0.14
CA LEU A 26 2.24 -17.19 1.42
C LEU A 26 2.21 -18.27 2.51
N GLU A 27 3.02 -19.33 2.34
CA GLU A 27 2.97 -20.55 3.15
C GLU A 27 3.29 -20.32 4.64
N ASP A 28 4.17 -19.37 4.93
CA ASP A 28 4.60 -19.02 6.29
C ASP A 28 3.61 -18.10 7.02
N TYR A 29 2.56 -17.66 6.32
CA TYR A 29 1.61 -16.69 6.83
C TYR A 29 0.20 -17.26 6.99
N GLU A 30 -0.57 -16.68 7.92
CA GLU A 30 -1.97 -16.97 8.16
C GLU A 30 -2.80 -15.67 8.03
N LEU A 31 -3.72 -15.64 7.07
CA LEU A 31 -4.66 -14.53 6.94
C LEU A 31 -5.78 -14.68 7.98
N VAL A 32 -5.71 -13.86 9.03
CA VAL A 32 -6.69 -13.95 10.14
C VAL A 32 -7.97 -13.17 9.88
N GLY A 33 -7.90 -12.09 9.11
CA GLY A 33 -9.08 -11.28 8.82
C GLY A 33 -8.85 -10.18 7.80
N VAL A 34 -9.95 -9.63 7.30
CA VAL A 34 -9.96 -8.52 6.36
C VAL A 34 -10.97 -7.47 6.79
N THR A 35 -10.68 -6.20 6.54
CA THR A 35 -11.62 -5.09 6.70
C THR A 35 -11.63 -4.18 5.49
N SER A 36 -12.72 -3.46 5.28
CA SER A 36 -12.88 -2.53 4.17
C SER A 36 -13.87 -1.42 4.55
N ARG A 37 -13.75 -0.26 3.89
CA ARG A 37 -14.70 0.85 4.05
C ARG A 37 -16.17 0.40 3.91
N THR A 38 -16.44 -0.53 3.02
CA THR A 38 -17.76 -1.16 2.86
C THR A 38 -17.70 -2.57 3.46
N PHE A 39 -18.41 -2.81 4.54
CA PHE A 39 -18.37 -4.11 5.25
C PHE A 39 -18.75 -5.28 4.33
N ALA A 40 -19.73 -5.12 3.44
CA ALA A 40 -20.11 -6.14 2.46
C ALA A 40 -18.94 -6.56 1.55
N SER A 41 -17.96 -5.66 1.28
CA SER A 41 -16.75 -6.02 0.54
C SER A 41 -15.81 -6.87 1.38
N ALA A 42 -15.71 -6.60 2.68
CA ALA A 42 -14.95 -7.42 3.60
C ALA A 42 -15.57 -8.83 3.74
N GLU A 43 -16.89 -8.92 3.90
CA GLU A 43 -17.63 -10.21 3.96
C GLU A 43 -17.40 -11.05 2.70
N LYS A 44 -17.49 -10.42 1.52
CA LYS A 44 -17.27 -11.11 0.24
C LYS A 44 -15.86 -11.67 0.13
N THR A 45 -14.84 -10.85 0.47
CA THR A 45 -13.44 -11.30 0.43
C THR A 45 -13.19 -12.38 1.47
N ALA A 46 -13.64 -12.18 2.71
CA ALA A 46 -13.50 -13.15 3.81
C ALA A 46 -14.11 -14.50 3.46
N ALA A 47 -15.33 -14.52 2.93
CA ALA A 47 -16.00 -15.74 2.50
C ALA A 47 -15.25 -16.45 1.36
N SER A 48 -14.64 -15.69 0.44
CA SER A 48 -13.91 -16.27 -0.70
C SER A 48 -12.63 -17.00 -0.28
N VAL A 49 -11.98 -16.55 0.78
CA VAL A 49 -10.69 -17.10 1.22
C VAL A 49 -10.76 -17.87 2.55
N GLY A 50 -11.82 -17.73 3.33
CA GLY A 50 -12.04 -18.47 4.58
C GLY A 50 -11.36 -17.80 5.79
N CYS A 51 -11.40 -16.48 5.90
CA CYS A 51 -10.93 -15.71 7.06
C CYS A 51 -12.07 -14.92 7.71
N ALA A 52 -11.78 -14.12 8.75
CA ALA A 52 -12.76 -13.27 9.40
C ALA A 52 -13.06 -12.00 8.59
N ALA A 53 -14.32 -11.56 8.54
CA ALA A 53 -14.70 -10.23 8.11
C ALA A 53 -14.77 -9.31 9.33
N CYS A 54 -13.97 -8.26 9.35
CA CYS A 54 -13.88 -7.30 10.45
C CYS A 54 -14.58 -5.99 10.09
N ALA A 55 -15.34 -5.44 11.02
CA ALA A 55 -16.09 -4.19 10.82
C ALA A 55 -15.15 -2.99 10.61
N ASP A 56 -14.03 -2.98 11.30
CA ASP A 56 -13.03 -1.93 11.31
C ASP A 56 -11.62 -2.47 11.62
N VAL A 57 -10.66 -1.56 11.72
CA VAL A 57 -9.27 -1.89 12.04
C VAL A 57 -9.12 -2.38 13.48
N ASP A 58 -9.91 -1.89 14.42
CA ASP A 58 -9.84 -2.34 15.82
C ASP A 58 -10.32 -3.79 15.96
N ALA A 59 -11.40 -4.15 15.28
CA ALA A 59 -11.86 -5.54 15.21
C ALA A 59 -10.83 -6.47 14.54
N LEU A 60 -10.10 -5.97 13.53
CA LEU A 60 -9.02 -6.72 12.90
C LEU A 60 -7.83 -6.90 13.86
N LEU A 61 -7.45 -5.86 14.59
CA LEU A 61 -6.38 -5.91 15.60
C LEU A 61 -6.71 -6.84 16.78
N ALA A 62 -7.99 -7.02 17.10
CA ALA A 62 -8.43 -7.97 18.14
C ALA A 62 -8.14 -9.45 17.77
N LEU A 63 -7.85 -9.74 16.49
CA LEU A 63 -7.40 -11.06 16.03
C LEU A 63 -5.89 -11.28 16.22
N GLU A 64 -5.20 -10.30 16.79
CA GLU A 64 -3.76 -10.32 17.10
C GLU A 64 -2.88 -10.59 15.85
N PRO A 65 -3.05 -9.84 14.75
CA PRO A 65 -2.14 -9.95 13.62
C PRO A 65 -0.77 -9.36 13.97
N GLU A 66 0.29 -9.98 13.45
CA GLU A 66 1.66 -9.44 13.53
C GLU A 66 1.94 -8.42 12.41
N TYR A 67 1.18 -8.53 11.30
CA TYR A 67 1.25 -7.65 10.14
C TYR A 67 -0.13 -7.20 9.69
N ILE A 68 -0.23 -5.96 9.25
CA ILE A 68 -1.36 -5.47 8.45
C ILE A 68 -0.86 -5.06 7.07
N VAL A 69 -1.50 -5.59 6.03
CA VAL A 69 -1.32 -5.17 4.64
C VAL A 69 -2.39 -4.15 4.30
N GLU A 70 -1.98 -2.92 4.02
CA GLU A 70 -2.87 -1.86 3.58
C GLU A 70 -2.92 -1.82 2.05
N ALA A 71 -4.10 -1.95 1.49
CA ALA A 71 -4.41 -1.91 0.06
C ALA A 71 -5.71 -1.12 -0.21
N ALA A 72 -5.90 0.00 0.49
CA ALA A 72 -7.13 0.79 0.48
C ALA A 72 -6.94 2.19 -0.12
N SER A 73 -6.34 3.12 0.63
CA SER A 73 -6.11 4.50 0.18
C SER A 73 -5.16 5.26 1.10
N VAL A 74 -4.69 6.42 0.61
CA VAL A 74 -3.86 7.36 1.39
C VAL A 74 -4.57 7.77 2.69
N GLU A 75 -5.88 8.02 2.65
CA GLU A 75 -6.69 8.40 3.80
C GLU A 75 -6.76 7.25 4.83
N ALA A 76 -6.86 6.00 4.37
CA ALA A 76 -6.85 4.84 5.25
C ALA A 76 -5.51 4.71 5.98
N VAL A 77 -4.39 4.89 5.27
CA VAL A 77 -3.04 4.91 5.90
C VAL A 77 -2.96 5.99 6.96
N ARG A 78 -3.39 7.22 6.65
CA ARG A 78 -3.37 8.35 7.60
C ARG A 78 -4.19 8.09 8.85
N ALA A 79 -5.32 7.40 8.71
CA ALA A 79 -6.19 7.10 9.83
C ALA A 79 -5.65 5.98 10.73
N MET A 80 -4.98 4.96 10.16
CA MET A 80 -4.66 3.75 10.90
C MET A 80 -3.18 3.54 11.24
N ALA A 81 -2.23 4.16 10.52
CA ALA A 81 -0.83 3.80 10.65
C ALA A 81 -0.29 3.99 12.07
N VAL A 82 -0.53 5.17 12.66
CA VAL A 82 -0.04 5.49 14.01
C VAL A 82 -0.61 4.55 15.08
N PRO A 83 -1.94 4.37 15.21
CA PRO A 83 -2.50 3.47 16.22
C PRO A 83 -2.10 2.00 16.02
N VAL A 84 -1.97 1.51 14.78
CA VAL A 84 -1.53 0.15 14.48
C VAL A 84 -0.09 -0.07 14.93
N LEU A 85 0.81 0.83 14.56
CA LEU A 85 2.24 0.73 14.89
C LEU A 85 2.49 0.82 16.39
N ARG A 86 1.79 1.72 17.11
CA ARG A 86 1.89 1.81 18.58
C ARG A 86 1.45 0.55 19.30
N ARG A 87 0.60 -0.27 18.68
CA ARG A 87 0.23 -1.60 19.20
C ARG A 87 1.25 -2.70 18.89
N GLY A 88 2.38 -2.37 18.28
CA GLY A 88 3.44 -3.31 17.94
C GLY A 88 3.18 -4.12 16.67
N VAL A 89 2.17 -3.76 15.86
CA VAL A 89 1.82 -4.46 14.63
C VAL A 89 2.55 -3.84 13.45
N ASN A 90 3.25 -4.65 12.68
CA ASN A 90 3.97 -4.22 11.50
C ASN A 90 3.01 -3.84 10.36
N LEU A 91 3.38 -2.85 9.57
CA LEU A 91 2.55 -2.33 8.50
C LEU A 91 3.21 -2.48 7.14
N VAL A 92 2.54 -3.11 6.19
CA VAL A 92 2.90 -3.15 4.78
C VAL A 92 1.97 -2.21 4.03
N VAL A 93 2.51 -1.13 3.43
CA VAL A 93 1.72 -0.06 2.82
C VAL A 93 1.87 -0.07 1.31
N LEU A 94 0.73 -0.16 0.61
CA LEU A 94 0.65 0.00 -0.83
C LEU A 94 0.35 1.46 -1.23
N SER A 95 -0.41 2.18 -0.39
CA SER A 95 -0.78 3.59 -0.64
C SER A 95 0.31 4.55 -0.17
N ILE A 96 1.53 4.38 -0.70
CA ILE A 96 2.76 5.07 -0.26
C ILE A 96 2.69 6.60 -0.35
N GLY A 97 1.79 7.16 -1.17
CA GLY A 97 1.57 8.60 -1.28
C GLY A 97 1.21 9.30 0.04
N ALA A 98 0.77 8.56 1.06
CA ALA A 98 0.53 9.10 2.39
C ALA A 98 1.79 9.72 3.01
N PHE A 99 2.96 9.18 2.69
CA PHE A 99 4.25 9.60 3.23
C PHE A 99 4.91 10.78 2.49
N ALA A 100 4.27 11.32 1.46
CA ALA A 100 4.69 12.57 0.85
C ALA A 100 4.56 13.77 1.80
N ASP A 101 3.71 13.66 2.83
CA ASP A 101 3.64 14.59 3.95
C ASP A 101 4.73 14.24 4.97
N LEU A 102 5.75 15.07 5.06
CA LEU A 102 6.91 14.84 5.92
C LEU A 102 6.54 14.85 7.42
N ALA A 103 5.56 15.65 7.83
CA ALA A 103 5.11 15.68 9.23
C ALA A 103 4.47 14.33 9.60
N PHE A 104 3.59 13.83 8.77
CA PHE A 104 2.99 12.50 8.95
C PHE A 104 4.04 11.38 8.89
N TYR A 105 5.00 11.48 7.98
CA TYR A 105 6.10 10.51 7.89
C TYR A 105 6.90 10.42 9.19
N GLU A 106 7.27 11.56 9.80
CA GLU A 106 8.00 11.57 11.08
C GLU A 106 7.13 11.05 12.23
N GLU A 107 5.82 11.36 12.26
CA GLU A 107 4.89 10.81 13.25
C GLU A 107 4.81 9.28 13.16
N VAL A 108 4.71 8.74 11.96
CA VAL A 108 4.70 7.27 11.71
C VAL A 108 6.01 6.63 12.15
N LYS A 109 7.17 7.24 11.86
CA LYS A 109 8.48 6.77 12.35
C LYS A 109 8.54 6.71 13.86
N GLN A 110 8.02 7.74 14.52
CA GLN A 110 7.96 7.78 15.98
C GLN A 110 7.07 6.68 16.53
N ALA A 111 5.86 6.51 15.99
CA ALA A 111 4.92 5.47 16.38
C ALA A 111 5.52 4.05 16.21
N ALA A 112 6.23 3.81 15.11
CA ALA A 112 6.91 2.55 14.85
C ALA A 112 7.99 2.26 15.90
N ARG A 113 8.77 3.26 16.31
CA ARG A 113 9.77 3.11 17.37
C ARG A 113 9.13 2.84 18.74
N GLU A 114 8.05 3.56 19.06
CA GLU A 114 7.31 3.40 20.33
C GLU A 114 6.72 1.99 20.45
N GLY A 115 6.15 1.45 19.37
CA GLY A 115 5.55 0.11 19.37
C GLY A 115 6.53 -1.02 19.08
N GLY A 116 7.80 -0.71 18.73
CA GLY A 116 8.76 -1.73 18.29
C GLY A 116 8.38 -2.39 16.95
N ALA A 117 7.53 -1.71 16.16
CA ALA A 117 7.02 -2.20 14.88
C ALA A 117 7.81 -1.63 13.68
N LYS A 118 7.55 -2.18 12.50
CA LYS A 118 8.18 -1.77 11.24
C LYS A 118 7.14 -1.36 10.21
N VAL A 119 7.52 -0.43 9.34
CA VAL A 119 6.76 -0.07 8.14
C VAL A 119 7.52 -0.57 6.92
N HIS A 120 6.84 -1.34 6.08
CA HIS A 120 7.34 -1.83 4.81
C HIS A 120 6.59 -1.10 3.69
N LEU A 121 7.33 -0.36 2.88
CA LEU A 121 6.77 0.36 1.74
C LEU A 121 6.86 -0.52 0.50
N ALA A 122 5.73 -0.75 -0.16
CA ALA A 122 5.73 -1.40 -1.45
C ALA A 122 6.34 -0.46 -2.51
N SER A 123 7.11 -1.01 -3.44
CA SER A 123 7.67 -0.24 -4.55
C SER A 123 6.60 0.28 -5.53
N GLY A 124 5.36 -0.19 -5.40
CA GLY A 124 4.26 0.16 -6.29
C GLY A 124 4.48 -0.37 -7.70
N ALA A 125 4.06 0.41 -8.68
CA ALA A 125 4.23 0.08 -10.10
C ALA A 125 5.62 0.45 -10.66
N ILE A 126 6.55 0.89 -9.80
CA ILE A 126 7.89 1.32 -10.21
C ILE A 126 8.86 0.16 -10.00
N GLY A 127 9.43 -0.33 -11.10
CA GLY A 127 10.54 -1.27 -11.09
C GLY A 127 11.89 -0.56 -11.22
N GLY A 128 12.99 -1.26 -10.90
CA GLY A 128 14.35 -0.77 -11.14
C GLY A 128 14.87 0.26 -10.14
N PHE A 129 14.27 0.38 -8.95
CA PHE A 129 14.81 1.25 -7.88
C PHE A 129 16.21 0.85 -7.45
N ASP A 130 16.52 -0.42 -7.43
CA ASP A 130 17.85 -0.97 -7.15
C ASP A 130 18.87 -0.51 -8.19
N VAL A 131 18.49 -0.53 -9.47
CA VAL A 131 19.31 -0.03 -10.59
C VAL A 131 19.50 1.48 -10.47
N LEU A 132 18.42 2.24 -10.24
CA LEU A 132 18.48 3.69 -10.07
C LEU A 132 19.41 4.06 -8.90
N GLN A 133 19.26 3.41 -7.76
CA GLN A 133 20.10 3.64 -6.59
C GLN A 133 21.58 3.34 -6.90
N THR A 134 21.86 2.23 -7.58
CA THR A 134 23.23 1.85 -7.94
C THR A 134 23.85 2.87 -8.88
N VAL A 135 23.13 3.31 -9.92
CA VAL A 135 23.62 4.31 -10.88
C VAL A 135 23.84 5.66 -10.18
N SER A 136 22.94 6.08 -9.31
CA SER A 136 23.06 7.33 -8.55
C SER A 136 24.29 7.31 -7.64
N LEU A 137 24.52 6.20 -6.91
CA LEU A 137 25.72 6.06 -6.07
C LEU A 137 27.03 6.07 -6.90
N MET A 138 27.03 5.45 -8.08
CA MET A 138 28.17 5.46 -8.98
C MET A 138 28.45 6.88 -9.53
N ALA A 139 27.41 7.60 -9.93
CA ALA A 139 27.54 8.98 -10.40
C ALA A 139 28.09 9.90 -9.29
N GLN A 140 27.57 9.80 -8.09
CA GLN A 140 28.04 10.54 -6.92
C GLN A 140 29.50 10.24 -6.61
N ALA A 141 29.90 8.95 -6.59
CA ALA A 141 31.28 8.55 -6.33
C ALA A 141 32.29 9.09 -7.35
N GLN A 142 31.84 9.36 -8.59
CA GLN A 142 32.66 9.88 -9.68
C GLN A 142 32.44 11.38 -9.93
N ASN A 143 31.61 12.05 -9.11
CA ASN A 143 31.22 13.45 -9.28
C ASN A 143 30.66 13.75 -10.69
N LEU A 144 29.85 12.82 -11.22
CA LEU A 144 29.20 12.96 -12.51
C LEU A 144 27.78 13.53 -12.33
N PRO A 145 27.31 14.36 -13.29
CA PRO A 145 25.91 14.79 -13.28
C PRO A 145 24.99 13.61 -13.56
N GLU A 146 23.84 13.57 -12.86
CA GLU A 146 22.80 12.60 -13.09
C GLU A 146 21.46 13.28 -13.38
N THR A 147 20.64 12.64 -14.21
CA THR A 147 19.24 13.03 -14.42
C THR A 147 18.40 11.77 -14.35
N ALA A 148 17.37 11.79 -13.52
CA ALA A 148 16.40 10.70 -13.40
C ALA A 148 15.02 11.17 -13.80
N GLY A 149 14.25 10.30 -14.45
CA GLY A 149 12.88 10.57 -14.83
C GLY A 149 12.03 9.32 -14.72
N ILE A 150 10.76 9.51 -14.50
CA ILE A 150 9.75 8.44 -14.49
C ILE A 150 8.68 8.80 -15.52
N GLU A 151 8.39 7.88 -16.41
CA GLU A 151 7.24 7.98 -17.30
C GLU A 151 6.24 6.86 -16.92
N THR A 152 5.01 7.26 -16.61
CA THR A 152 3.93 6.32 -16.30
C THR A 152 2.79 6.45 -17.30
N HIS A 153 2.23 5.32 -17.71
CA HIS A 153 1.08 5.25 -18.60
C HIS A 153 -0.12 4.69 -17.81
N THR A 154 -1.21 5.44 -17.82
CA THR A 154 -2.43 5.05 -17.10
C THR A 154 -3.62 5.28 -18.02
N GLY A 155 -4.55 4.32 -18.11
CA GLY A 155 -5.79 4.50 -18.83
C GLY A 155 -6.61 5.66 -18.28
N ALA A 156 -7.38 6.35 -19.11
CA ALA A 156 -8.12 7.56 -18.76
C ALA A 156 -8.96 7.41 -17.46
N ARG A 157 -9.55 6.24 -17.24
CA ARG A 157 -10.33 5.94 -16.02
C ARG A 157 -9.53 6.03 -14.73
N GLY A 158 -8.21 5.80 -14.78
CA GLY A 158 -7.32 5.88 -13.62
C GLY A 158 -7.12 7.30 -13.09
N PHE A 159 -7.43 8.31 -13.90
CA PHE A 159 -7.35 9.71 -13.51
C PHE A 159 -8.64 10.27 -12.90
N ARG A 160 -9.74 9.53 -12.86
CA ARG A 160 -10.98 9.98 -12.23
C ARG A 160 -10.73 10.39 -10.78
N ASN A 161 -11.30 11.53 -10.40
CA ASN A 161 -11.16 12.13 -9.06
C ASN A 161 -9.74 12.62 -8.74
N THR A 162 -8.88 12.79 -9.73
CA THR A 162 -7.59 13.47 -9.56
C THR A 162 -7.66 14.92 -10.08
N PRO A 163 -6.75 15.82 -9.63
CA PRO A 163 -6.70 17.20 -10.11
C PRO A 163 -6.45 17.34 -11.61
N VAL A 164 -5.90 16.30 -12.25
CA VAL A 164 -5.61 16.29 -13.70
C VAL A 164 -6.74 15.69 -14.54
N TRP A 165 -7.83 15.23 -13.91
CA TRP A 165 -8.98 14.68 -14.61
C TRP A 165 -9.75 15.80 -15.32
N VAL A 166 -9.84 15.71 -16.63
CA VAL A 166 -10.69 16.57 -17.44
C VAL A 166 -11.58 15.65 -18.28
N GLU A 167 -12.89 15.69 -17.98
CA GLU A 167 -13.88 14.91 -18.72
C GLU A 167 -13.84 15.33 -20.22
N HIS A 168 -13.90 14.36 -21.10
CA HIS A 168 -13.84 14.52 -22.56
C HIS A 168 -12.45 14.78 -23.17
N LEU A 169 -11.41 15.07 -22.41
CA LEU A 169 -10.04 15.26 -22.92
C LEU A 169 -9.17 14.03 -22.82
N LEU A 170 -9.43 13.16 -21.83
CA LEU A 170 -8.66 11.94 -21.63
C LEU A 170 -9.40 10.75 -22.22
N THR A 171 -8.77 10.11 -23.21
CA THR A 171 -9.29 8.91 -23.86
C THR A 171 -8.27 7.79 -23.76
N ASP A 172 -8.70 6.54 -23.93
CA ASP A 172 -7.80 5.38 -23.99
C ASP A 172 -7.25 5.15 -25.42
N THR A 173 -7.61 6.02 -26.38
CA THR A 173 -7.23 5.90 -27.79
C THR A 173 -6.09 6.82 -28.19
N GLU A 174 -5.85 7.90 -27.45
CA GLU A 174 -4.80 8.87 -27.73
C GLU A 174 -3.92 9.11 -26.51
N LYS A 175 -2.61 9.16 -26.72
CA LYS A 175 -1.65 9.47 -25.66
C LYS A 175 -1.70 10.98 -25.38
N THR A 176 -2.04 11.33 -24.14
CA THR A 176 -2.06 12.71 -23.66
C THR A 176 -1.13 12.84 -22.45
N THR A 177 -0.17 13.77 -22.48
CA THR A 177 0.66 14.09 -21.34
C THR A 177 -0.13 14.96 -20.37
N VAL A 178 -0.42 14.46 -19.17
CA VAL A 178 -1.23 15.15 -18.15
C VAL A 178 -0.40 15.90 -17.13
N PHE A 179 0.87 15.55 -17.01
CA PHE A 179 1.80 16.19 -16.08
C PHE A 179 3.25 16.02 -16.58
N THR A 180 4.03 17.08 -16.42
CA THR A 180 5.49 17.05 -16.60
C THR A 180 6.09 17.82 -15.42
N GLY A 181 6.96 17.19 -14.63
CA GLY A 181 7.66 17.78 -13.51
C GLY A 181 9.09 18.12 -13.85
#